data_431f570d205a0428db75d4da85844264
#
_entry.id   431f570d205a0428db75d4da85844264
#
_cell.length_a   1.000
_cell.length_b   1.000
_cell.length_c   1.000
_cell.angle_alpha   90.00
_cell.angle_beta   90.00
_cell.angle_gamma   90.00
#
_symmetry.space_group_name_H-M   'P 1'
#
loop_
_entity.id
_entity.type
_entity.pdbx_description
1 polymer ?
#
loop_
_entity_poly.entity_id
_entity_poly.type
_entity_poly.pdbx_seq_one_letter_code
_entity_poly.pdbx_strand_id
1 'polypeptide(L)'
;MEQRNNLVLQGTETFSRGQLDNVALDNGSVVLDSVAGRYLQYGSYTTPEFAMPAFCNLNVSWNAHAPQNTMVEVRCRVYAGGSWTGWMSFGKWAPDYPRASISTHSDDGLIFLMGDTVTVALPGGGTGVQLQVNLSTNDDKVTPALRLLAAAVRPLAWDKQGGHPINRRLDRKSVV
;
A
#
# COMPACT_ATOMS: atom_id res chain seq x y z
N MET A 1 -14.47 -18.27 -9.84
CA MET A 1 -13.94 -16.92 -10.12
C MET A 1 -12.49 -16.89 -9.64
N GLU A 2 -11.57 -16.70 -10.57
CA GLU A 2 -10.14 -16.65 -10.22
C GLU A 2 -9.89 -15.43 -9.34
N GLN A 3 -9.39 -15.64 -8.13
CA GLN A 3 -9.08 -14.57 -7.20
C GLN A 3 -7.85 -13.80 -7.74
N ARG A 4 -8.02 -12.50 -7.96
CA ARG A 4 -6.90 -11.65 -8.39
C ARG A 4 -5.88 -11.55 -7.27
N ASN A 5 -4.60 -11.67 -7.60
CA ASN A 5 -3.48 -11.52 -6.68
C ASN A 5 -2.91 -10.08 -6.65
N ASN A 6 -3.57 -9.16 -7.34
CA ASN A 6 -3.22 -7.75 -7.34
C ASN A 6 -4.47 -6.86 -7.37
N LEU A 7 -4.29 -5.63 -6.95
CA LEU A 7 -5.27 -4.55 -7.08
C LEU A 7 -4.55 -3.27 -7.50
N VAL A 8 -5.25 -2.44 -8.26
CA VAL A 8 -4.80 -1.11 -8.66
C VAL A 8 -5.98 -0.15 -8.54
N LEU A 9 -5.77 0.93 -7.79
CA LEU A 9 -6.71 2.04 -7.69
C LEU A 9 -6.09 3.25 -8.38
N GLN A 10 -6.78 3.76 -9.37
CA GLN A 10 -6.39 4.92 -10.15
C GLN A 10 -7.63 5.59 -10.71
N GLY A 11 -7.70 6.92 -10.57
CA GLY A 11 -8.82 7.71 -11.07
C GLY A 11 -10.03 7.73 -10.14
N THR A 12 -10.95 8.66 -10.44
CA THR A 12 -12.11 8.97 -9.60
C THR A 12 -13.00 7.75 -9.34
N GLU A 13 -13.26 6.93 -10.38
CA GLU A 13 -14.15 5.77 -10.24
C GLU A 13 -13.66 4.78 -9.18
N THR A 14 -12.36 4.45 -9.20
CA THR A 14 -11.82 3.47 -8.25
C THR A 14 -11.64 4.06 -6.85
N PHE A 15 -11.19 5.29 -6.74
CA PHE A 15 -11.03 5.96 -5.45
C PHE A 15 -12.37 6.26 -4.76
N SER A 16 -13.44 6.53 -5.52
CA SER A 16 -14.77 6.81 -4.94
C SER A 16 -15.38 5.62 -4.17
N ARG A 17 -14.83 4.43 -4.35
CA ARG A 17 -15.28 3.21 -3.64
C ARG A 17 -14.73 3.11 -2.22
N GLY A 18 -13.72 3.89 -1.86
CA GLY A 18 -13.15 3.94 -0.53
C GLY A 18 -13.83 4.98 0.37
N GLN A 19 -13.35 5.05 1.60
CA GLN A 19 -13.78 6.03 2.58
C GLN A 19 -12.92 7.30 2.49
N LEU A 20 -13.58 8.42 2.30
CA LEU A 20 -12.99 9.75 2.24
C LEU A 20 -13.24 10.45 3.59
N ASP A 21 -12.19 10.77 4.31
CA ASP A 21 -12.25 11.49 5.59
C ASP A 21 -11.34 12.74 5.49
N ASN A 22 -11.93 13.92 5.44
CA ASN A 22 -11.24 15.20 5.19
C ASN A 22 -10.40 15.22 3.89
N VAL A 23 -10.75 14.39 2.95
CA VAL A 23 -10.16 14.34 1.61
C VAL A 23 -11.25 14.40 0.54
N ALA A 24 -10.88 14.86 -0.64
CA ALA A 24 -11.76 14.97 -1.79
C ALA A 24 -11.09 14.35 -3.03
N LEU A 25 -11.90 14.09 -4.05
CA LEU A 25 -11.41 13.65 -5.36
C LEU A 25 -11.32 14.85 -6.29
N ASP A 26 -10.12 15.08 -6.82
CA ASP A 26 -9.85 16.17 -7.76
C ASP A 26 -8.99 15.63 -8.92
N ASN A 27 -9.50 15.78 -10.15
CA ASN A 27 -8.84 15.32 -11.37
C ASN A 27 -8.30 13.89 -11.29
N GLY A 28 -9.05 12.98 -10.69
CA GLY A 28 -8.68 11.57 -10.55
C GLY A 28 -7.69 11.28 -9.42
N SER A 29 -7.34 12.26 -8.61
CA SER A 29 -6.46 12.13 -7.45
C SER A 29 -7.24 12.30 -6.15
N VAL A 30 -6.72 11.73 -5.07
CA VAL A 30 -7.17 12.02 -3.70
C VAL A 30 -6.33 13.17 -3.17
N VAL A 31 -6.98 14.25 -2.76
CA VAL A 31 -6.37 15.47 -2.21
C VAL A 31 -7.01 15.78 -0.85
N LEU A 32 -6.38 16.65 -0.07
CA LEU A 32 -7.04 17.19 1.13
C LEU A 32 -8.31 17.96 0.73
N ASP A 33 -9.37 17.81 1.51
CA ASP A 33 -10.56 18.63 1.34
C ASP A 33 -10.28 20.07 1.73
N SER A 34 -11.13 21.00 1.27
CA SER A 34 -10.94 22.41 1.49
C SER A 34 -12.23 23.09 1.97
N VAL A 35 -12.07 24.09 2.81
CA VAL A 35 -13.15 24.98 3.28
C VAL A 35 -12.76 26.41 2.97
N ALA A 36 -13.63 27.13 2.28
CA ALA A 36 -13.41 28.53 1.86
C ALA A 36 -12.07 28.72 1.10
N GLY A 37 -11.72 27.77 0.22
CA GLY A 37 -10.51 27.81 -0.60
C GLY A 37 -9.21 27.46 0.15
N ARG A 38 -9.30 26.96 1.38
CA ARG A 38 -8.15 26.55 2.19
C ARG A 38 -8.21 25.06 2.50
N TYR A 39 -7.13 24.36 2.28
CA TYR A 39 -7.03 22.94 2.55
C TYR A 39 -7.04 22.64 4.05
N LEU A 40 -7.72 21.57 4.43
CA LEU A 40 -7.64 21.03 5.77
C LEU A 40 -6.23 20.51 6.04
N GLN A 41 -5.79 20.60 7.29
CA GLN A 41 -4.41 20.21 7.65
C GLN A 41 -4.15 18.71 7.56
N TYR A 42 -5.19 17.90 7.69
CA TYR A 42 -5.10 16.44 7.75
C TYR A 42 -6.34 15.77 7.19
N GLY A 43 -6.13 14.70 6.44
CA GLY A 43 -7.19 13.83 5.97
C GLY A 43 -6.68 12.43 5.66
N SER A 44 -7.60 11.49 5.50
CA SER A 44 -7.26 10.11 5.18
C SER A 44 -8.19 9.51 4.13
N TYR A 45 -7.63 8.67 3.30
CA TYR A 45 -8.31 7.80 2.37
C TYR A 45 -8.13 6.35 2.81
N THR A 46 -9.23 5.62 2.99
CA THR A 46 -9.18 4.20 3.33
C THR A 46 -9.85 3.39 2.23
N THR A 47 -9.14 2.42 1.67
CA THR A 47 -9.69 1.56 0.61
C THR A 47 -10.82 0.68 1.14
N PRO A 48 -11.67 0.13 0.25
CA PRO A 48 -12.45 -1.06 0.59
C PRO A 48 -11.54 -2.19 1.09
N GLU A 49 -12.13 -3.16 1.74
CA GLU A 49 -11.47 -4.41 2.09
C GLU A 49 -11.40 -5.31 0.85
N PHE A 50 -10.22 -5.80 0.52
CA PHE A 50 -10.00 -6.65 -0.65
C PHE A 50 -9.69 -8.08 -0.22
N ALA A 51 -10.50 -9.03 -0.67
CA ALA A 51 -10.19 -10.44 -0.53
C ALA A 51 -9.06 -10.83 -1.51
N MET A 52 -8.07 -11.57 -1.01
CA MET A 52 -6.92 -12.05 -1.76
C MET A 52 -6.78 -13.56 -1.61
N PRO A 53 -6.15 -14.27 -2.58
CA PRO A 53 -5.71 -15.64 -2.33
C PRO A 53 -4.75 -15.66 -1.15
N ALA A 54 -4.70 -16.73 -0.38
CA ALA A 54 -3.82 -16.85 0.78
C ALA A 54 -2.36 -16.52 0.39
N PHE A 55 -1.70 -15.67 1.17
CA PHE A 55 -0.36 -15.16 0.88
C PHE A 55 0.46 -14.94 2.15
N CYS A 56 1.78 -15.04 2.05
CA CYS A 56 2.71 -14.61 3.09
C CYS A 56 3.35 -13.25 2.80
N ASN A 57 3.45 -12.85 1.53
CA ASN A 57 4.12 -11.62 1.12
C ASN A 57 3.16 -10.70 0.38
N LEU A 58 3.25 -9.41 0.72
CA LEU A 58 2.50 -8.31 0.13
C LEU A 58 3.48 -7.18 -0.24
N ASN A 59 3.37 -6.70 -1.46
CA ASN A 59 4.04 -5.47 -1.91
C ASN A 59 2.98 -4.40 -2.15
N VAL A 60 3.23 -3.20 -1.64
CA VAL A 60 2.38 -2.02 -1.84
C VAL A 60 3.18 -0.96 -2.55
N SER A 61 2.59 -0.35 -3.56
CA SER A 61 3.18 0.75 -4.30
C SER A 61 2.17 1.89 -4.47
N TRP A 62 2.69 3.10 -4.60
CA TRP A 62 1.87 4.28 -4.78
C TRP A 62 2.59 5.33 -5.62
N ASN A 63 1.80 6.17 -6.26
CA ASN A 63 2.27 7.40 -6.89
C ASN A 63 1.56 8.57 -6.23
N ALA A 64 2.32 9.47 -5.64
CA ALA A 64 1.81 10.65 -4.99
C ALA A 64 2.69 11.86 -5.33
N HIS A 65 2.05 13.02 -5.47
CA HIS A 65 2.71 14.30 -5.52
C HIS A 65 2.69 14.91 -4.12
N ALA A 66 3.85 15.16 -3.55
CA ALA A 66 4.00 15.79 -2.24
C ALA A 66 4.80 17.09 -2.40
N PRO A 67 4.14 18.24 -2.58
CA PRO A 67 4.80 19.54 -2.62
C PRO A 67 5.46 19.88 -1.28
N GLN A 68 6.25 20.95 -1.27
CA GLN A 68 6.79 21.51 -0.04
C GLN A 68 5.69 21.72 1.01
N ASN A 69 5.99 21.49 2.28
CA ASN A 69 5.09 21.59 3.43
C ASN A 69 3.98 20.53 3.49
N THR A 70 4.03 19.50 2.65
CA THR A 70 3.06 18.40 2.66
C THR A 70 3.71 17.07 2.99
N MET A 71 2.90 16.10 3.41
CA MET A 71 3.33 14.77 3.76
C MET A 71 2.30 13.72 3.33
N VAL A 72 2.80 12.58 2.89
CA VAL A 72 2.02 11.39 2.56
C VAL A 72 2.52 10.22 3.40
N GLU A 73 1.62 9.49 4.03
CA GLU A 73 1.91 8.24 4.73
C GLU A 73 0.98 7.15 4.21
N VAL A 74 1.54 6.06 3.75
CA VAL A 74 0.78 4.88 3.34
C VAL A 74 0.86 3.82 4.42
N ARG A 75 -0.28 3.20 4.73
CA ARG A 75 -0.43 2.16 5.74
C ARG A 75 -1.17 0.96 5.15
N CYS A 76 -0.92 -0.21 5.69
CA CYS A 76 -1.67 -1.41 5.37
C CYS A 76 -2.07 -2.19 6.61
N ARG A 77 -3.11 -3.00 6.47
CA ARG A 77 -3.45 -4.08 7.38
C ARG A 77 -3.87 -5.31 6.60
N VAL A 78 -3.74 -6.47 7.20
CA VAL A 78 -3.99 -7.76 6.58
C VAL A 78 -5.04 -8.52 7.39
N TYR A 79 -5.96 -9.17 6.70
CA TYR A 79 -6.85 -10.13 7.36
C TYR A 79 -6.15 -11.48 7.46
N ALA A 80 -5.86 -11.93 8.66
CA ALA A 80 -5.11 -13.15 8.94
C ALA A 80 -5.53 -13.76 10.27
N GLY A 81 -5.61 -15.08 10.36
CA GLY A 81 -6.00 -15.75 11.60
C GLY A 81 -7.42 -15.42 12.08
N GLY A 82 -8.33 -15.06 11.18
CA GLY A 82 -9.72 -14.78 11.48
C GLY A 82 -10.02 -13.33 11.90
N SER A 83 -9.04 -12.41 11.84
CA SER A 83 -9.23 -10.99 12.17
C SER A 83 -8.27 -10.09 11.39
N TRP A 84 -8.54 -8.79 11.39
CA TRP A 84 -7.61 -7.79 10.87
C TRP A 84 -6.46 -7.57 11.84
N THR A 85 -5.24 -7.52 11.29
CA THR A 85 -4.06 -7.07 12.06
C THR A 85 -4.17 -5.59 12.41
N GLY A 86 -3.33 -5.11 13.30
CA GLY A 86 -3.06 -3.70 13.46
C GLY A 86 -2.54 -3.07 12.16
N TRP A 87 -2.68 -1.75 12.04
CA TRP A 87 -2.12 -0.99 10.94
C TRP A 87 -0.58 -0.94 11.02
N MET A 88 0.06 -1.08 9.88
CA MET A 88 1.49 -0.91 9.71
C MET A 88 1.77 0.23 8.72
N SER A 89 2.66 1.14 9.09
CA SER A 89 3.07 2.27 8.25
C SER A 89 4.27 1.90 7.37
N PHE A 90 4.24 2.37 6.12
CA PHE A 90 5.41 2.35 5.22
C PHE A 90 6.33 3.56 5.42
N GLY A 91 6.09 4.34 6.47
CA GLY A 91 6.80 5.57 6.75
C GLY A 91 6.16 6.80 6.12
N LYS A 92 6.69 7.94 6.51
CA LYS A 92 6.22 9.24 6.07
C LYS A 92 7.07 9.71 4.91
N TRP A 93 6.43 10.21 3.87
CA TRP A 93 7.09 10.80 2.72
C TRP A 93 6.75 12.30 2.62
N ALA A 94 7.80 13.11 2.70
CA ALA A 94 7.76 14.55 2.48
C ALA A 94 9.03 14.99 1.74
N PRO A 95 9.02 16.13 1.01
CA PRO A 95 10.20 16.60 0.27
C PRO A 95 11.43 16.83 1.16
N ASP A 96 11.21 17.30 2.39
CA ASP A 96 12.25 17.62 3.36
C ASP A 96 12.55 16.49 4.35
N TYR A 97 11.93 15.33 4.18
CA TYR A 97 12.14 14.19 5.06
C TYR A 97 13.21 13.26 4.48
N PRO A 98 14.21 12.85 5.26
CA PRO A 98 15.22 11.93 4.78
C PRO A 98 14.57 10.60 4.37
N ARG A 99 14.86 10.16 3.15
CA ARG A 99 14.44 8.85 2.66
C ARG A 99 15.37 7.79 3.23
N ALA A 100 14.82 6.85 3.96
CA ALA A 100 15.55 5.68 4.44
C ALA A 100 14.68 4.44 4.25
N SER A 101 15.31 3.31 3.99
CA SER A 101 14.64 2.03 4.15
C SER A 101 14.24 1.88 5.60
N ILE A 102 12.97 1.57 5.83
CA ILE A 102 12.46 1.35 7.18
C ILE A 102 12.15 -0.12 7.39
N SER A 103 12.41 -0.58 8.60
CA SER A 103 11.83 -1.82 9.11
C SER A 103 10.80 -1.44 10.15
N THR A 104 9.58 -1.90 9.98
CA THR A 104 8.48 -1.60 10.88
C THR A 104 7.56 -2.81 10.98
N HIS A 105 6.70 -2.80 11.95
CA HIS A 105 5.71 -3.86 12.19
C HIS A 105 4.39 -3.25 12.64
N SER A 106 3.31 -4.03 12.56
CA SER A 106 2.05 -3.70 13.21
C SER A 106 2.19 -3.78 14.74
N ASP A 107 1.34 -3.08 15.46
CA ASP A 107 1.37 -3.06 16.94
C ASP A 107 1.21 -4.47 17.55
N ASP A 108 0.45 -5.34 16.88
CA ASP A 108 0.28 -6.75 17.27
C ASP A 108 1.43 -7.68 16.82
N GLY A 109 2.39 -7.17 16.04
CA GLY A 109 3.53 -7.92 15.55
C GLY A 109 3.20 -8.98 14.51
N LEU A 110 1.97 -9.02 13.97
CA LEU A 110 1.52 -10.05 13.04
C LEU A 110 1.95 -9.81 11.59
N ILE A 111 2.25 -8.57 11.24
CA ILE A 111 2.85 -8.19 9.96
C ILE A 111 4.06 -7.29 10.18
N PHE A 112 5.06 -7.45 9.35
CA PHE A 112 6.28 -6.63 9.41
C PHE A 112 6.81 -6.32 8.02
N LEU A 113 7.45 -5.16 7.90
CA LEU A 113 8.06 -4.67 6.67
C LEU A 113 9.58 -4.87 6.71
N MET A 114 10.11 -5.49 5.67
CA MET A 114 11.54 -5.56 5.40
C MET A 114 11.80 -5.02 3.99
N GLY A 115 12.46 -3.87 3.93
CA GLY A 115 12.65 -3.17 2.67
C GLY A 115 11.31 -2.68 2.11
N ASP A 116 10.82 -3.33 1.07
CA ASP A 116 9.55 -3.03 0.39
C ASP A 116 8.50 -4.15 0.50
N THR A 117 8.84 -5.24 1.20
CA THR A 117 7.98 -6.43 1.29
C THR A 117 7.41 -6.58 2.70
N VAL A 118 6.08 -6.62 2.76
CA VAL A 118 5.34 -6.95 3.99
C VAL A 118 5.26 -8.46 4.11
N THR A 119 5.61 -8.98 5.27
CA THR A 119 5.52 -10.41 5.59
C THR A 119 4.46 -10.63 6.68
N VAL A 120 3.63 -11.65 6.49
CA VAL A 120 2.65 -12.11 7.47
C VAL A 120 3.28 -13.20 8.33
N ALA A 121 3.35 -12.97 9.65
CA ALA A 121 4.00 -13.88 10.59
C ALA A 121 3.16 -15.10 10.98
N LEU A 122 1.89 -15.14 10.58
CA LEU A 122 0.99 -16.24 10.91
C LEU A 122 1.12 -17.42 9.93
N PRO A 123 1.12 -18.69 10.42
CA PRO A 123 0.97 -19.86 9.56
C PRO A 123 -0.34 -19.77 8.77
N GLY A 124 -0.30 -20.05 7.47
CA GLY A 124 -1.44 -19.89 6.58
C GLY A 124 -1.59 -18.49 5.98
N GLY A 125 -0.80 -17.52 6.45
CA GLY A 125 -0.71 -16.18 5.87
C GLY A 125 -1.97 -15.34 6.00
N GLY A 126 -2.09 -14.33 5.13
CA GLY A 126 -3.23 -13.44 5.03
C GLY A 126 -4.16 -13.81 3.88
N THR A 127 -5.42 -13.37 3.97
CA THR A 127 -6.45 -13.58 2.93
C THR A 127 -7.21 -12.29 2.57
N GLY A 128 -6.83 -11.17 3.16
CA GLY A 128 -7.40 -9.87 2.86
C GLY A 128 -6.40 -8.75 3.03
N VAL A 129 -6.58 -7.67 2.30
CA VAL A 129 -5.74 -6.47 2.34
C VAL A 129 -6.63 -5.24 2.41
N GLN A 130 -6.24 -4.29 3.25
CA GLN A 130 -6.81 -2.94 3.25
C GLN A 130 -5.68 -1.93 3.37
N LEU A 131 -5.78 -0.85 2.60
CA LEU A 131 -4.79 0.22 2.56
C LEU A 131 -5.40 1.51 3.08
N GLN A 132 -4.57 2.34 3.70
CA GLN A 132 -4.94 3.69 4.14
C GLN A 132 -3.83 4.65 3.74
N VAL A 133 -4.22 5.82 3.27
CA VAL A 133 -3.29 6.90 2.94
C VAL A 133 -3.67 8.13 3.74
N ASN A 134 -2.72 8.60 4.54
CA ASN A 134 -2.83 9.83 5.30
C ASN A 134 -2.16 10.96 4.53
N LEU A 135 -2.87 12.05 4.37
CA LEU A 135 -2.39 13.27 3.73
C LEU A 135 -2.35 14.38 4.77
N SER A 136 -1.30 15.20 4.76
CA SER A 136 -1.22 16.37 5.63
C SER A 136 -0.50 17.53 4.97
N THR A 137 -0.80 18.73 5.44
CA THR A 137 -0.14 19.98 5.02
C THR A 137 0.07 20.92 6.20
N ASN A 138 1.18 21.66 6.18
CA ASN A 138 1.45 22.78 7.06
C ASN A 138 1.14 24.14 6.39
N ASP A 139 0.72 24.11 5.12
CA ASP A 139 0.34 25.29 4.35
C ASP A 139 -1.04 25.05 3.74
N ASP A 140 -2.03 25.80 4.19
CA ASP A 140 -3.44 25.66 3.78
C ASP A 140 -3.72 26.01 2.30
N LYS A 141 -2.71 26.46 1.58
CA LYS A 141 -2.77 26.73 0.13
C LYS A 141 -2.26 25.57 -0.72
N VAL A 142 -1.70 24.54 -0.10
CA VAL A 142 -1.03 23.45 -0.78
C VAL A 142 -1.55 22.10 -0.27
N THR A 143 -1.81 21.17 -1.18
CA THR A 143 -2.23 19.81 -0.86
C THR A 143 -1.32 18.78 -1.51
N PRO A 144 -1.03 17.65 -0.84
CA PRO A 144 -0.51 16.49 -1.54
C PRO A 144 -1.62 15.84 -2.37
N ALA A 145 -1.25 15.05 -3.36
CA ALA A 145 -2.18 14.34 -4.22
C ALA A 145 -1.76 12.88 -4.41
N LEU A 146 -2.63 11.95 -4.03
CA LEU A 146 -2.46 10.53 -4.31
C LEU A 146 -3.04 10.23 -5.69
N ARG A 147 -2.22 9.69 -6.61
CA ARG A 147 -2.60 9.43 -8.00
C ARG A 147 -2.82 7.95 -8.31
N LEU A 148 -2.10 7.08 -7.62
CA LEU A 148 -2.19 5.64 -7.79
C LEU A 148 -1.88 4.96 -6.46
N LEU A 149 -2.60 3.88 -6.18
CA LEU A 149 -2.36 2.99 -5.07
C LEU A 149 -2.53 1.55 -5.56
N ALA A 150 -1.53 0.72 -5.35
CA ALA A 150 -1.54 -0.66 -5.82
C ALA A 150 -1.01 -1.61 -4.76
N ALA A 151 -1.49 -2.84 -4.79
CA ALA A 151 -0.98 -3.93 -3.98
C ALA A 151 -0.91 -5.22 -4.78
N ALA A 152 0.10 -6.03 -4.50
CA ALA A 152 0.25 -7.34 -5.08
C ALA A 152 0.67 -8.34 -4.00
N VAL A 153 0.09 -9.54 -4.04
CA VAL A 153 0.41 -10.62 -3.14
C VAL A 153 1.03 -11.79 -3.90
N ARG A 154 1.92 -12.51 -3.24
CA ARG A 154 2.42 -13.80 -3.73
C ARG A 154 1.55 -14.92 -3.14
N PRO A 155 0.71 -15.58 -3.95
CA PRO A 155 -0.15 -16.66 -3.47
C PRO A 155 0.67 -17.83 -2.92
N LEU A 156 0.28 -18.38 -1.76
CA LEU A 156 0.89 -19.57 -1.18
C LEU A 156 0.76 -20.79 -2.10
N ALA A 157 -0.27 -20.84 -2.92
CA ALA A 157 -0.45 -21.92 -3.89
C ALA A 157 0.70 -22.02 -4.90
N TRP A 158 1.40 -20.92 -5.18
CA TRP A 158 2.54 -20.92 -6.08
C TRP A 158 3.75 -21.65 -5.49
N ASP A 159 3.89 -21.66 -4.17
CA ASP A 159 4.98 -22.38 -3.49
C ASP A 159 4.81 -23.90 -3.57
N LYS A 160 3.56 -24.37 -3.75
CA LYS A 160 3.24 -25.80 -3.92
C LYS A 160 3.45 -26.32 -5.35
N GLN A 161 3.61 -25.43 -6.30
CA GLN A 161 3.77 -25.81 -7.72
C GLN A 161 5.20 -26.21 -8.08
N GLY A 162 6.03 -26.61 -7.12
CA GLY A 162 7.41 -26.99 -7.34
C GLY A 162 8.09 -26.07 -8.35
N GLY A 163 9.07 -25.31 -7.98
CA GLY A 163 9.71 -24.35 -8.89
C GLY A 163 9.96 -24.98 -10.26
N HIS A 164 9.64 -24.30 -11.33
CA HIS A 164 10.04 -24.72 -12.66
C HIS A 164 11.54 -25.08 -12.59
N PRO A 165 11.94 -26.26 -13.04
CA PRO A 165 13.35 -26.60 -12.99
C PRO A 165 14.10 -25.49 -13.74
N ILE A 166 14.91 -24.75 -12.98
CA ILE A 166 15.82 -23.79 -13.57
C ILE A 166 16.57 -24.55 -14.65
N ASN A 167 16.41 -24.11 -15.90
CA ASN A 167 17.03 -24.80 -17.01
C ASN A 167 18.54 -24.58 -16.91
N ARG A 168 19.23 -25.43 -16.15
CA ARG A 168 20.67 -25.37 -15.89
C ARG A 168 21.52 -25.35 -17.15
N ARG A 169 20.92 -25.57 -18.35
CA ARG A 169 21.61 -25.44 -19.63
C ARG A 169 21.85 -24.00 -20.06
N LEU A 170 21.08 -23.03 -19.54
CA LEU A 170 21.29 -21.62 -19.86
C LEU A 170 22.46 -21.02 -19.06
N ASP A 171 22.72 -21.51 -17.86
CA ASP A 171 23.78 -20.98 -17.00
C ASP A 171 25.20 -21.38 -17.42
N ARG A 172 25.34 -22.41 -18.23
CA ARG A 172 26.68 -22.90 -18.67
C ARG A 172 27.14 -22.35 -20.02
N LYS A 173 26.29 -21.67 -20.78
CA LYS A 173 26.66 -21.12 -22.09
C LYS A 173 26.91 -19.62 -22.11
N SER A 174 26.73 -18.94 -21.02
CA SER A 174 27.00 -17.49 -20.89
C SER A 174 28.36 -17.19 -20.26
N VAL A 175 29.23 -18.18 -20.14
CA VAL A 175 30.61 -18.00 -19.68
C VAL A 175 31.54 -18.54 -20.76
N VAL A 176 31.64 -17.79 -21.85
CA VAL A 176 32.79 -17.81 -22.78
C VAL A 176 33.06 -16.39 -23.20
#